data_f5afc2f5c79159aec250d3ae3405b291
#
_entry.id   f5afc2f5c79159aec250d3ae3405b291
#
_cell.length_a   1.000
_cell.length_b   1.000
_cell.length_c   1.000
_cell.angle_alpha   90.00
_cell.angle_beta   90.00
_cell.angle_gamma   90.00
#
_symmetry.space_group_name_H-M   'P 1'
#
loop_
_entity.id
_entity.type
_entity.pdbx_description
1 polymer ?
#
loop_
_entity_poly.entity_id
_entity_poly.type
_entity_poly.pdbx_seq_one_letter_code
_entity_poly.pdbx_strand_id
1 'polypeptide(L)'
;MSNVKLDMAGRPLPDRTYPAETGSAGYTLYERTLGQWLEHWAETTPDKEYIVYSDRDLRFTWSKFNERVDNLAKGLIAIGVKKGSNVGIWATNVPDWLTFLYATAKIGAVLVTVNTNY
;
A
#
# COMPACT_ATOMS: atom_id res chain seq x y z
N MET A 1 19.43 17.36 -25.88
CA MET A 1 19.63 15.97 -25.42
C MET A 1 18.93 15.81 -24.09
N SER A 2 17.95 14.95 -24.02
CA SER A 2 17.29 14.64 -22.75
C SER A 2 18.28 13.88 -21.84
N ASN A 3 18.54 14.39 -20.64
CA ASN A 3 19.29 13.69 -19.61
C ASN A 3 18.43 12.53 -19.07
N VAL A 4 18.46 11.40 -19.76
CA VAL A 4 17.82 10.18 -19.28
C VAL A 4 18.61 9.71 -18.06
N LYS A 5 17.98 9.76 -16.88
CA LYS A 5 18.56 9.17 -15.66
C LYS A 5 18.47 7.65 -15.79
N LEU A 6 19.59 6.98 -15.54
CA LEU A 6 19.67 5.52 -15.57
C LEU A 6 19.74 4.97 -14.13
N ASP A 7 19.21 3.78 -13.93
CA ASP A 7 19.42 3.02 -12.69
C ASP A 7 20.84 2.40 -12.67
N MET A 8 21.18 1.71 -11.58
CA MET A 8 22.49 1.06 -11.41
C MET A 8 22.75 -0.07 -12.43
N ALA A 9 21.74 -0.56 -13.12
CA ALA A 9 21.81 -1.56 -14.19
C ALA A 9 21.82 -0.92 -15.59
N GLY A 10 21.90 0.42 -15.68
CA GLY A 10 21.90 1.14 -16.96
C GLY A 10 20.56 1.24 -17.66
N ARG A 11 19.45 0.95 -16.98
CA ARG A 11 18.09 1.04 -17.54
C ARG A 11 17.55 2.45 -17.32
N PRO A 12 16.81 3.00 -18.28
CA PRO A 12 16.15 4.29 -18.09
C PRO A 12 15.26 4.26 -16.85
N LEU A 13 15.48 5.19 -15.94
CA LEU A 13 14.52 5.42 -14.87
C LEU A 13 13.26 6.02 -15.50
N PRO A 14 12.07 5.60 -15.06
CA PRO A 14 10.86 6.24 -15.50
C PRO A 14 10.95 7.73 -15.19
N ASP A 15 10.75 8.55 -16.22
CA ASP A 15 10.63 9.98 -16.03
C ASP A 15 9.41 10.24 -15.15
N ARG A 16 9.66 10.71 -13.92
CA ARG A 16 8.58 11.05 -12.98
C ARG A 16 7.81 12.29 -13.40
N THR A 17 8.34 13.02 -14.35
CA THR A 17 7.60 14.06 -15.03
C THR A 17 6.77 13.43 -16.15
N TYR A 18 5.74 12.68 -15.81
CA TYR A 18 4.66 12.47 -16.75
C TYR A 18 4.03 13.84 -16.95
N PRO A 19 4.15 14.45 -18.14
CA PRO A 19 3.44 15.69 -18.38
C PRO A 19 1.96 15.41 -18.13
N ALA A 20 1.33 16.30 -17.39
CA ALA A 20 -0.13 16.28 -17.19
C ALA A 20 -0.91 16.26 -18.53
N GLU A 21 -0.19 16.33 -19.61
CA GLU A 21 -0.63 16.43 -20.99
C GLU A 21 -0.40 15.18 -21.84
N THR A 22 -0.09 14.03 -21.27
CA THR A 22 -0.19 12.82 -22.08
C THR A 22 -1.65 12.59 -22.41
N GLY A 23 -2.08 13.48 -23.23
CA GLY A 23 -3.21 13.53 -24.10
C GLY A 23 -4.44 12.78 -23.67
N SER A 24 -5.47 13.41 -23.83
CA SER A 24 -6.79 12.90 -24.21
C SER A 24 -7.76 12.52 -23.12
N ALA A 25 -7.41 12.45 -21.83
CA ALA A 25 -8.40 12.02 -20.86
C ALA A 25 -8.41 12.76 -19.52
N GLY A 26 -7.64 13.81 -19.31
CA GLY A 26 -7.69 14.60 -18.07
C GLY A 26 -7.28 13.84 -16.81
N TYR A 27 -6.39 12.85 -16.92
CA TYR A 27 -5.88 12.12 -15.76
C TYR A 27 -4.89 12.98 -14.96
N THR A 28 -5.15 13.08 -13.68
CA THR A 28 -4.20 13.68 -12.74
C THR A 28 -3.38 12.58 -12.08
N LEU A 29 -2.06 12.67 -12.17
CA LEU A 29 -1.15 11.79 -11.45
C LEU A 29 -0.91 12.36 -10.05
N TYR A 30 -1.08 11.53 -9.05
CA TYR A 30 -0.86 11.90 -7.65
C TYR A 30 0.38 11.19 -7.11
N GLU A 31 1.29 11.95 -6.51
CA GLU A 31 2.44 11.40 -5.77
C GLU A 31 2.01 11.05 -4.35
N ARG A 32 1.39 9.90 -4.17
CA ARG A 32 0.97 9.38 -2.86
C ARG A 32 1.46 7.96 -2.66
N THR A 33 1.88 7.64 -1.44
CA THR A 33 2.16 6.27 -1.02
C THR A 33 0.86 5.50 -0.80
N LEU A 34 0.94 4.17 -0.72
CA LEU A 34 -0.24 3.34 -0.40
C LEU A 34 -0.86 3.73 0.94
N GLY A 35 -0.02 4.01 1.95
CA GLY A 35 -0.50 4.47 3.26
C GLY A 35 -1.25 5.79 3.17
N GLN A 36 -0.72 6.76 2.45
CA GLN A 36 -1.36 8.06 2.22
C GLN A 36 -2.68 7.95 1.44
N TRP A 37 -2.79 7.01 0.51
CA TRP A 37 -4.06 6.75 -0.17
C TRP A 37 -5.12 6.18 0.77
N LEU A 38 -4.74 5.25 1.64
CA LEU A 38 -5.66 4.70 2.64
C LEU A 38 -6.15 5.79 3.61
N GLU A 39 -5.25 6.62 4.11
CA GLU A 39 -5.58 7.76 4.99
C GLU A 39 -6.53 8.74 4.29
N HIS A 40 -6.22 9.11 3.06
CA HIS A 40 -7.07 10.00 2.26
C HIS A 40 -8.52 9.50 2.16
N TRP A 41 -8.72 8.23 1.86
CA TRP A 41 -10.07 7.68 1.75
C TRP A 41 -10.75 7.50 3.10
N ALA A 42 -9.98 7.20 4.15
CA ALA A 42 -10.50 7.13 5.51
C ALA A 42 -10.96 8.51 6.02
N GLU A 43 -10.33 9.60 5.57
CA GLU A 43 -10.72 10.97 5.91
C GLU A 43 -11.88 11.49 5.05
N THR A 44 -11.86 11.22 3.75
CA THR A 44 -12.84 11.79 2.81
C THR A 44 -14.14 11.00 2.70
N THR A 45 -14.08 9.67 2.89
CA THR A 45 -15.22 8.77 2.81
C THR A 45 -15.22 7.72 3.94
N PRO A 46 -15.18 8.14 5.22
CA PRO A 46 -14.93 7.24 6.36
C PRO A 46 -15.92 6.08 6.46
N ASP A 47 -17.19 6.34 6.22
CA ASP A 47 -18.28 5.38 6.44
C ASP A 47 -18.60 4.52 5.20
N LYS A 48 -17.94 4.79 4.07
CA LYS A 48 -18.12 3.98 2.86
C LYS A 48 -17.48 2.61 3.02
N GLU A 49 -18.18 1.55 2.60
CA GLU A 49 -17.60 0.21 2.58
C GLU A 49 -16.39 0.16 1.62
N TYR A 50 -15.31 -0.42 2.13
CA TYR A 50 -14.07 -0.62 1.39
C TYR A 50 -13.86 -2.09 1.04
N ILE A 51 -13.94 -2.97 2.03
CA ILE A 51 -13.69 -4.40 1.87
C ILE A 51 -14.86 -5.20 2.43
N VAL A 52 -15.29 -6.18 1.65
CA VAL A 52 -16.31 -7.16 2.04
C VAL A 52 -15.77 -8.56 1.82
N TYR A 53 -15.72 -9.35 2.89
CA TYR A 53 -15.44 -10.78 2.86
C TYR A 53 -16.75 -11.51 3.08
N SER A 54 -17.44 -11.85 2.01
CA SER A 54 -18.80 -12.43 2.05
C SER A 54 -18.84 -13.82 2.68
N ASP A 55 -17.77 -14.59 2.54
CA ASP A 55 -17.61 -15.92 3.14
C ASP A 55 -17.46 -15.91 4.66
N ARG A 56 -17.18 -14.76 5.24
CA ARG A 56 -16.92 -14.56 6.69
C ARG A 56 -17.84 -13.54 7.32
N ASP A 57 -18.75 -12.97 6.56
CA ASP A 57 -19.60 -11.84 6.95
C ASP A 57 -18.83 -10.68 7.60
N LEU A 58 -17.64 -10.41 7.08
CA LEU A 58 -16.78 -9.31 7.53
C LEU A 58 -16.85 -8.14 6.55
N ARG A 59 -17.14 -6.97 7.08
CA ARG A 59 -17.22 -5.71 6.33
C ARG A 59 -16.41 -4.65 7.03
N PHE A 60 -15.58 -3.95 6.27
CA PHE A 60 -14.80 -2.82 6.77
C PHE A 60 -15.14 -1.57 5.98
N THR A 61 -15.47 -0.50 6.68
CA THR A 61 -15.44 0.85 6.09
C THR A 61 -14.00 1.32 5.95
N TRP A 62 -13.77 2.36 5.17
CA TRP A 62 -12.45 2.96 5.04
C TRP A 62 -11.84 3.33 6.39
N SER A 63 -12.62 3.98 7.24
CA SER A 63 -12.20 4.40 8.59
C SER A 63 -11.81 3.19 9.46
N LYS A 64 -12.66 2.17 9.54
CA LYS A 64 -12.39 0.97 10.35
C LYS A 64 -11.21 0.16 9.83
N PHE A 65 -11.05 0.08 8.52
CA PHE A 65 -9.89 -0.59 7.95
C PHE A 65 -8.60 0.18 8.22
N ASN A 66 -8.62 1.50 8.09
CA ASN A 66 -7.46 2.33 8.44
C ASN A 66 -7.06 2.18 9.91
N GLU A 67 -8.01 2.19 10.84
CA GLU A 67 -7.76 1.94 12.28
C GLU A 67 -7.10 0.57 12.51
N ARG A 68 -7.60 -0.48 11.86
CA ARG A 68 -7.02 -1.82 11.91
C ARG A 68 -5.58 -1.85 11.42
N VAL A 69 -5.30 -1.18 10.31
CA VAL A 69 -3.95 -1.04 9.74
C VAL A 69 -3.02 -0.30 10.70
N ASP A 70 -3.49 0.80 11.31
CA ASP A 70 -2.69 1.59 12.26
C ASP A 70 -2.35 0.79 13.51
N ASN A 71 -3.29 -0.01 14.01
CA ASN A 71 -3.06 -0.87 15.16
C ASN A 71 -1.99 -1.95 14.87
N LEU A 72 -2.05 -2.56 13.69
CA LEU A 72 -1.03 -3.52 13.26
C LEU A 72 0.33 -2.83 13.05
N ALA A 73 0.36 -1.67 12.42
CA ALA A 73 1.58 -0.90 12.21
C ALA A 73 2.28 -0.56 13.54
N LYS A 74 1.52 -0.11 14.54
CA LYS A 74 2.03 0.12 15.90
C LYS A 74 2.57 -1.15 16.54
N GLY A 75 1.87 -2.28 16.38
CA GLY A 75 2.32 -3.58 16.87
C GLY A 75 3.64 -4.02 16.23
N LEU A 76 3.78 -3.86 14.92
CA LEU A 76 5.02 -4.18 14.19
C LEU A 76 6.19 -3.33 14.67
N ILE A 77 5.97 -2.03 14.87
CA ILE A 77 6.99 -1.13 15.44
C ILE A 77 7.39 -1.58 16.85
N ALA A 78 6.42 -1.95 17.68
CA ALA A 78 6.67 -2.38 19.06
C ALA A 78 7.54 -3.64 19.16
N ILE A 79 7.45 -4.55 18.18
CA ILE A 79 8.31 -5.73 18.10
C ILE A 79 9.64 -5.50 17.36
N GLY A 80 9.93 -4.26 16.98
CA GLY A 80 11.23 -3.87 16.41
C GLY A 80 11.29 -3.80 14.89
N VAL A 81 10.15 -3.88 14.17
CA VAL A 81 10.13 -3.67 12.72
C VAL A 81 10.41 -2.20 12.40
N LYS A 82 11.33 -1.97 11.47
CA LYS A 82 11.80 -0.64 11.06
C LYS A 82 11.64 -0.44 9.57
N LYS A 83 11.81 0.80 9.11
CA LYS A 83 11.93 1.10 7.68
C LYS A 83 13.00 0.21 7.04
N GLY A 84 12.65 -0.46 5.95
CA GLY A 84 13.51 -1.40 5.23
C GLY A 84 13.53 -2.83 5.80
N SER A 85 12.90 -3.10 6.95
CA SER A 85 12.75 -4.47 7.46
C SER A 85 11.89 -5.31 6.53
N ASN A 86 12.26 -6.57 6.34
CA ASN A 86 11.45 -7.54 5.62
C ASN A 86 10.47 -8.23 6.58
N VAL A 87 9.19 -8.19 6.24
CA VAL A 87 8.11 -8.83 7.01
C VAL A 87 7.45 -9.88 6.14
N GLY A 88 7.62 -11.15 6.51
CA GLY A 88 7.04 -12.26 5.77
C GLY A 88 5.58 -12.49 6.13
N ILE A 89 4.74 -12.74 5.13
CA ILE A 89 3.39 -13.24 5.32
C ILE A 89 3.22 -14.57 4.59
N TRP A 90 2.83 -15.59 5.34
CA TRP A 90 2.52 -16.92 4.83
C TRP A 90 1.07 -17.24 5.18
N ALA A 91 0.16 -16.83 4.31
CA ALA A 91 -1.27 -16.96 4.52
C ALA A 91 -2.01 -17.12 3.19
N THR A 92 -3.16 -17.77 3.24
CA THR A 92 -4.13 -17.79 2.15
C THR A 92 -4.84 -16.44 2.03
N ASN A 93 -5.87 -16.34 1.19
CA ASN A 93 -6.65 -15.11 1.04
C ASN A 93 -7.50 -14.82 2.29
N VAL A 94 -6.93 -14.12 3.24
CA VAL A 94 -7.54 -13.71 4.51
C VAL A 94 -7.51 -12.19 4.67
N PRO A 95 -8.42 -11.61 5.48
CA PRO A 95 -8.46 -10.15 5.71
C PRO A 95 -7.14 -9.56 6.19
N ASP A 96 -6.39 -10.33 6.96
CA ASP A 96 -5.09 -9.90 7.50
C ASP A 96 -4.05 -9.63 6.42
N TRP A 97 -4.17 -10.25 5.25
CA TRP A 97 -3.26 -10.07 4.14
C TRP A 97 -3.17 -8.59 3.70
N LEU A 98 -4.33 -7.96 3.45
CA LEU A 98 -4.38 -6.54 3.10
C LEU A 98 -4.00 -5.66 4.28
N THR A 99 -4.35 -6.04 5.51
CA THR A 99 -3.95 -5.31 6.71
C THR A 99 -2.42 -5.25 6.82
N PHE A 100 -1.72 -6.37 6.61
CA PHE A 100 -0.26 -6.42 6.59
C PHE A 100 0.35 -5.60 5.47
N LEU A 101 -0.23 -5.66 4.26
CA LEU A 101 0.23 -4.88 3.11
C LEU A 101 0.25 -3.38 3.43
N TYR A 102 -0.85 -2.85 3.93
CA TYR A 102 -0.94 -1.42 4.25
C TYR A 102 -0.15 -1.04 5.51
N ALA A 103 -0.10 -1.90 6.52
CA ALA A 103 0.67 -1.63 7.73
C ALA A 103 2.18 -1.56 7.44
N THR A 104 2.71 -2.51 6.68
CA THR A 104 4.12 -2.47 6.26
C THR A 104 4.43 -1.28 5.36
N ALA A 105 3.50 -0.93 4.44
CA ALA A 105 3.65 0.24 3.60
C ALA A 105 3.70 1.55 4.41
N LYS A 106 2.86 1.69 5.45
CA LYS A 106 2.85 2.89 6.32
C LYS A 106 4.16 3.10 7.07
N ILE A 107 4.78 2.03 7.56
CA ILE A 107 6.03 2.11 8.34
C ILE A 107 7.29 1.99 7.49
N GLY A 108 7.16 1.86 6.17
CA GLY A 108 8.28 1.73 5.24
C GLY A 108 8.99 0.37 5.31
N ALA A 109 8.34 -0.65 5.84
CA ALA A 109 8.83 -2.03 5.78
C ALA A 109 8.49 -2.69 4.43
N VAL A 110 9.15 -3.78 4.11
CA VAL A 110 8.96 -4.55 2.88
C VAL A 110 8.13 -5.80 3.20
N LEU A 111 6.95 -5.90 2.59
CA LEU A 111 6.15 -7.12 2.70
C LEU A 111 6.69 -8.20 1.76
N VAL A 112 7.03 -9.35 2.31
CA VAL A 112 7.48 -10.52 1.57
C VAL A 112 6.38 -11.58 1.60
N THR A 113 5.85 -11.90 0.43
CA THR A 113 4.78 -12.89 0.31
C THR A 113 5.36 -14.28 0.15
N VAL A 114 4.87 -15.25 0.92
CA VAL A 114 5.27 -16.65 0.85
C VAL A 114 4.14 -17.47 0.25
N ASN A 115 4.46 -18.24 -0.79
CA ASN A 115 3.48 -19.11 -1.41
C ASN A 115 3.07 -20.24 -0.46
N THR A 116 1.77 -20.40 -0.23
CA THR A 116 1.22 -21.43 0.68
C THR A 116 1.38 -22.86 0.18
N ASN A 117 1.73 -23.04 -1.10
CA ASN A 117 2.01 -24.35 -1.69
C ASN A 117 3.45 -24.85 -1.48
N TYR A 118 4.27 -24.06 -0.82
CA TYR A 118 5.64 -24.47 -0.48
C TYR A 118 5.66 -25.35 0.74
#